data_8dc9a697398a299951c5bc732c0a452b
#
_entry.id   8dc9a697398a299951c5bc732c0a452b
#
_cell.length_a   1.000
_cell.length_b   1.000
_cell.length_c   1.000
_cell.angle_alpha   90.00
_cell.angle_beta   90.00
_cell.angle_gamma   90.00
#
_symmetry.space_group_name_H-M   'P 1'
#
loop_
_entity.id
_entity.type
_entity.pdbx_description
1 polymer ?
#
loop_
_entity_poly.entity_id
_entity_poly.type
_entity_poly.pdbx_seq_one_letter_code
_entity_poly.pdbx_strand_id
1 'polypeptide(L)'
;WEWLAIVPSALMAQTTNSQPNIVLILADDMGRECLGCYGSTYHTPNLDRLSEIGVRFDNCFSQPLSTPSRVQLMTGKYNNKNYSCFGHLNQKEKTFAHLAKDAGYTTMIAGKWQLGRNKNLPHHFGFDRYCLWQLSYDRMIKERYAAPLIEQDGGIKLYSNDEYGPDIFAQYVTDFIEENKAKPFFVYYPMVLVHDPFYPTPQSDVWEDPSMREVRNNANFPKMVEPVSYTHLRAHET
;
A
#
# COMPACT_ATOMS: atom_id res chain seq x y z
N TRP A 1 54.54 -37.86 28.44
CA TRP A 1 54.37 -36.66 27.65
C TRP A 1 53.06 -36.81 26.88
N GLU A 2 51.97 -36.33 27.47
CA GLU A 2 50.66 -36.34 26.86
C GLU A 2 50.48 -35.04 26.03
N TRP A 3 50.20 -35.18 24.76
CA TRP A 3 49.82 -34.06 23.88
C TRP A 3 48.34 -33.82 23.99
N LEU A 4 47.92 -32.72 24.64
CA LEU A 4 46.55 -32.24 24.66
C LEU A 4 46.25 -31.52 23.32
N ALA A 5 45.51 -32.16 22.43
CA ALA A 5 45.03 -31.53 21.21
C ALA A 5 43.83 -30.62 21.53
N ILE A 6 44.04 -29.33 21.54
CA ILE A 6 42.93 -28.33 21.59
C ILE A 6 42.33 -28.28 20.18
N VAL A 7 41.15 -28.86 20.01
CA VAL A 7 40.37 -28.67 18.81
C VAL A 7 39.66 -27.31 18.94
N PRO A 8 39.93 -26.32 18.08
CA PRO A 8 39.16 -25.10 18.11
C PRO A 8 37.69 -25.40 17.67
N SER A 9 36.77 -25.30 18.58
CA SER A 9 35.36 -25.28 18.26
C SER A 9 35.09 -24.04 17.38
N ALA A 10 35.09 -24.25 16.07
CA ALA A 10 34.61 -23.23 15.17
C ALA A 10 33.15 -22.95 15.49
N LEU A 11 32.89 -21.88 16.20
CA LEU A 11 31.58 -21.31 16.38
C LEU A 11 31.13 -20.87 14.99
N MET A 12 30.44 -21.75 14.26
CA MET A 12 29.72 -21.39 13.05
C MET A 12 28.64 -20.41 13.51
N ALA A 13 28.90 -19.12 13.39
CA ALA A 13 27.85 -18.13 13.39
C ALA A 13 26.93 -18.51 12.22
N GLN A 14 25.84 -19.18 12.53
CA GLN A 14 24.72 -19.28 11.61
C GLN A 14 24.25 -17.84 11.38
N THR A 15 24.72 -17.22 10.30
CA THR A 15 24.02 -16.09 9.72
C THR A 15 22.68 -16.64 9.30
N THR A 16 21.68 -16.50 10.18
CA THR A 16 20.29 -16.64 9.79
C THR A 16 20.07 -15.54 8.76
N ASN A 17 20.14 -15.92 7.49
CA ASN A 17 19.81 -15.05 6.37
C ASN A 17 18.27 -14.87 6.42
N SER A 18 17.78 -14.15 7.45
CA SER A 18 16.37 -13.87 7.58
C SER A 18 16.00 -12.90 6.46
N GLN A 19 15.18 -13.37 5.54
CA GLN A 19 14.63 -12.50 4.51
C GLN A 19 13.85 -11.36 5.20
N PRO A 20 14.10 -10.07 4.86
CA PRO A 20 13.39 -8.96 5.47
C PRO A 20 11.91 -8.96 5.05
N ASN A 21 11.05 -8.55 5.94
CA ASN A 21 9.68 -8.20 5.57
C ASN A 21 9.67 -6.95 4.69
N ILE A 22 8.77 -6.89 3.73
CA ILE A 22 8.70 -5.78 2.77
C ILE A 22 7.29 -5.19 2.78
N VAL A 23 7.20 -3.89 3.05
CA VAL A 23 5.96 -3.12 2.93
C VAL A 23 6.19 -1.98 1.93
N LEU A 24 5.55 -2.08 0.77
CA LEU A 24 5.60 -1.08 -0.28
C LEU A 24 4.31 -0.26 -0.27
N ILE A 25 4.39 1.01 0.09
CA ILE A 25 3.26 1.93 0.15
C ILE A 25 3.37 2.92 -1.00
N LEU A 26 2.26 3.10 -1.74
CA LEU A 26 2.15 4.04 -2.85
C LEU A 26 0.96 4.97 -2.60
N ALA A 27 1.21 6.22 -2.25
CA ALA A 27 0.16 7.23 -2.17
C ALA A 27 -0.35 7.59 -3.58
N ASP A 28 -1.64 7.91 -3.69
CA ASP A 28 -2.31 8.25 -4.96
C ASP A 28 -2.48 9.77 -5.07
N ASP A 29 -1.90 10.37 -6.11
CA ASP A 29 -1.93 11.81 -6.39
C ASP A 29 -1.36 12.69 -5.26
N MET A 30 -0.32 12.22 -4.55
CA MET A 30 0.40 12.97 -3.54
C MET A 30 1.82 13.28 -4.00
N GLY A 31 2.14 14.56 -4.13
CA GLY A 31 3.50 15.02 -4.43
C GLY A 31 4.38 15.14 -3.18
N ARG A 32 5.69 15.19 -3.36
CA ARG A 32 6.65 15.36 -2.26
C ARG A 32 6.46 16.66 -1.49
N GLU A 33 5.93 17.70 -2.15
CA GLU A 33 5.60 18.99 -1.56
C GLU A 33 4.51 18.90 -0.47
N CYS A 34 3.85 17.76 -0.33
CA CYS A 34 2.90 17.50 0.76
C CYS A 34 3.57 17.01 2.05
N LEU A 35 4.88 16.75 2.05
CA LEU A 35 5.59 16.15 3.19
C LEU A 35 6.44 17.18 3.94
N GLY A 36 6.37 17.16 5.28
CA GLY A 36 7.14 18.05 6.14
C GLY A 36 8.65 17.95 5.90
N CYS A 37 9.18 16.75 5.70
CA CYS A 37 10.60 16.54 5.40
C CYS A 37 11.08 17.15 4.06
N TYR A 38 10.17 17.60 3.21
CA TYR A 38 10.44 18.38 1.99
C TYR A 38 9.99 19.84 2.11
N GLY A 39 9.65 20.31 3.32
CA GLY A 39 9.32 21.71 3.60
C GLY A 39 7.83 22.04 3.55
N SER A 40 6.94 21.05 3.53
CA SER A 40 5.50 21.26 3.63
C SER A 40 5.09 21.79 5.01
N THR A 41 3.98 22.51 5.03
CA THR A 41 3.28 22.89 6.28
C THR A 41 2.24 21.85 6.71
N TYR A 42 2.02 20.80 5.91
CA TYR A 42 1.10 19.72 6.27
C TYR A 42 1.67 18.84 7.37
N HIS A 43 0.79 18.30 8.19
CA HIS A 43 1.19 17.49 9.34
C HIS A 43 1.46 16.05 8.95
N THR A 44 2.75 15.70 8.76
CA THR A 44 3.18 14.36 8.34
C THR A 44 4.26 13.76 9.25
N PRO A 45 4.08 13.74 10.58
CA PRO A 45 5.15 13.48 11.55
C PRO A 45 5.78 12.09 11.39
N ASN A 46 5.01 11.07 11.04
CA ASN A 46 5.55 9.71 10.91
C ASN A 46 6.36 9.52 9.63
N LEU A 47 5.95 10.17 8.52
CA LEU A 47 6.73 10.18 7.30
C LEU A 47 8.00 11.01 7.47
N ASP A 48 7.94 12.11 8.20
CA ASP A 48 9.09 12.94 8.53
C ASP A 48 10.09 12.14 9.37
N ARG A 49 9.63 11.44 10.42
CA ARG A 49 10.45 10.53 11.22
C ARG A 49 11.06 9.40 10.36
N LEU A 50 10.28 8.82 9.43
CA LEU A 50 10.80 7.79 8.53
C LEU A 50 11.95 8.33 7.67
N SER A 51 11.86 9.60 7.23
CA SER A 51 12.94 10.24 6.46
C SER A 51 14.22 10.48 7.27
N GLU A 52 14.12 10.58 8.59
CA GLU A 52 15.27 10.75 9.49
C GLU A 52 16.02 9.45 9.74
N ILE A 53 15.29 8.31 9.82
CA ILE A 53 15.89 7.00 10.14
C ILE A 53 16.16 6.13 8.90
N GLY A 54 15.61 6.50 7.76
CA GLY A 54 15.71 5.79 6.49
C GLY A 54 16.52 6.54 5.44
N VAL A 55 16.24 6.25 4.18
CA VAL A 55 16.84 6.92 3.02
C VAL A 55 15.79 7.75 2.31
N ARG A 56 16.04 9.05 2.15
CA ARG A 56 15.21 9.97 1.39
C ARG A 56 15.76 10.16 -0.01
N PHE A 57 14.90 10.01 -1.03
CA PHE A 57 15.23 10.21 -2.42
C PHE A 57 14.71 11.56 -2.91
N ASP A 58 15.60 12.48 -3.25
CA ASP A 58 15.21 13.80 -3.77
C ASP A 58 14.81 13.77 -5.24
N ASN A 59 15.25 12.75 -5.98
CA ASN A 59 14.97 12.54 -7.39
C ASN A 59 14.33 11.15 -7.62
N CYS A 60 13.02 11.06 -7.39
CA CYS A 60 12.22 9.88 -7.68
C CYS A 60 10.97 10.31 -8.46
N PHE A 61 10.80 9.77 -9.67
CA PHE A 61 9.75 10.21 -10.59
C PHE A 61 8.79 9.08 -10.90
N SER A 62 7.49 9.38 -10.88
CA SER A 62 6.42 8.51 -11.37
C SER A 62 5.94 8.97 -12.75
N GLN A 63 5.07 8.18 -13.37
CA GLN A 63 4.32 8.63 -14.54
C GLN A 63 3.24 9.64 -14.13
N PRO A 64 2.77 10.51 -15.04
CA PRO A 64 1.76 11.52 -14.70
C PRO A 64 0.36 10.94 -14.41
N LEU A 65 0.14 9.66 -14.70
CA LEU A 65 -1.13 8.98 -14.46
C LEU A 65 -0.94 7.71 -13.63
N SER A 66 -2.01 7.34 -12.91
CA SER A 66 -2.05 6.23 -11.95
C SER A 66 -1.78 4.86 -12.59
N THR A 67 -2.49 4.49 -13.67
CA THR A 67 -2.31 3.17 -14.31
C THR A 67 -0.90 2.96 -14.85
N PRO A 68 -0.30 3.85 -15.66
CA PRO A 68 1.05 3.64 -16.15
C PRO A 68 2.09 3.57 -15.02
N SER A 69 1.95 4.37 -13.96
CA SER A 69 2.83 4.28 -12.78
C SER A 69 2.75 2.89 -12.12
N ARG A 70 1.53 2.35 -11.92
CA ARG A 70 1.30 1.03 -11.33
C ARG A 70 1.83 -0.09 -12.22
N VAL A 71 1.60 -0.03 -13.53
CA VAL A 71 2.12 -1.00 -14.51
C VAL A 71 3.65 -1.02 -14.48
N GLN A 72 4.27 0.15 -14.50
CA GLN A 72 5.73 0.28 -14.44
C GLN A 72 6.30 -0.25 -13.12
N LEU A 73 5.72 0.14 -11.99
CA LEU A 73 6.14 -0.29 -10.66
C LEU A 73 6.04 -1.80 -10.49
N MET A 74 4.88 -2.39 -10.82
CA MET A 74 4.64 -3.82 -10.62
C MET A 74 5.50 -4.71 -11.52
N THR A 75 5.86 -4.25 -12.71
CA THR A 75 6.59 -5.07 -13.69
C THR A 75 8.08 -4.78 -13.76
N GLY A 76 8.54 -3.65 -13.21
CA GLY A 76 9.91 -3.18 -13.35
C GLY A 76 10.29 -2.79 -14.78
N LYS A 77 9.31 -2.55 -15.66
CA LYS A 77 9.53 -2.22 -17.07
C LYS A 77 9.01 -0.83 -17.40
N TYR A 78 9.71 -0.11 -18.25
CA TYR A 78 9.21 1.16 -18.80
C TYR A 78 7.95 0.96 -19.64
N ASN A 79 7.03 1.92 -19.60
CA ASN A 79 5.71 1.81 -20.22
C ASN A 79 5.75 1.69 -21.77
N ASN A 80 6.80 2.10 -22.43
CA ASN A 80 7.00 1.84 -23.85
C ASN A 80 7.16 0.34 -24.20
N LYS A 81 7.29 -0.52 -23.19
CA LYS A 81 7.42 -1.98 -23.34
C LYS A 81 6.16 -2.75 -22.97
N ASN A 82 5.32 -2.23 -22.09
CA ASN A 82 4.29 -3.03 -21.42
C ASN A 82 2.94 -2.31 -21.19
N TYR A 83 2.85 -1.01 -21.46
CA TYR A 83 1.60 -0.25 -21.30
C TYR A 83 0.78 -0.30 -22.58
N SER A 84 -0.47 -0.74 -22.48
CA SER A 84 -1.40 -0.82 -23.60
C SER A 84 -2.52 0.20 -23.51
N CYS A 85 -3.20 0.30 -22.37
CA CYS A 85 -4.28 1.25 -22.14
C CYS A 85 -4.51 1.50 -20.65
N PHE A 86 -5.26 2.56 -20.37
CA PHE A 86 -5.62 2.92 -19.00
C PHE A 86 -6.54 1.86 -18.36
N GLY A 87 -6.28 1.55 -17.09
CA GLY A 87 -7.05 0.56 -16.33
C GLY A 87 -6.73 -0.90 -16.66
N HIS A 88 -5.59 -1.17 -17.30
CA HIS A 88 -5.24 -2.54 -17.72
C HIS A 88 -3.77 -2.88 -17.47
N LEU A 89 -3.51 -4.09 -16.99
CA LEU A 89 -2.22 -4.76 -16.99
C LEU A 89 -2.32 -6.06 -17.80
N ASN A 90 -1.41 -6.25 -18.73
CA ASN A 90 -1.38 -7.46 -19.56
C ASN A 90 -1.10 -8.70 -18.69
N GLN A 91 -1.98 -9.70 -18.75
CA GLN A 91 -1.90 -10.90 -17.93
C GLN A 91 -0.67 -11.79 -18.22
N LYS A 92 0.07 -11.51 -19.30
CA LYS A 92 1.35 -12.21 -19.58
C LYS A 92 2.54 -11.62 -18.82
N GLU A 93 2.34 -10.47 -18.16
CA GLU A 93 3.42 -9.82 -17.41
C GLU A 93 3.72 -10.54 -16.09
N LYS A 94 5.00 -10.71 -15.79
CA LYS A 94 5.46 -11.03 -14.43
C LYS A 94 5.54 -9.76 -13.61
N THR A 95 5.12 -9.85 -12.36
CA THR A 95 5.14 -8.74 -11.40
C THR A 95 6.13 -9.00 -10.26
N PHE A 96 6.45 -7.98 -9.49
CA PHE A 96 7.25 -8.15 -8.28
C PHE A 96 6.60 -9.12 -7.27
N ALA A 97 5.25 -9.22 -7.24
CA ALA A 97 4.57 -10.15 -6.35
C ALA A 97 4.81 -11.62 -6.74
N HIS A 98 4.91 -11.93 -8.04
CA HIS A 98 5.35 -13.26 -8.47
C HIS A 98 6.78 -13.56 -7.99
N LEU A 99 7.70 -12.58 -8.10
CA LEU A 99 9.08 -12.75 -7.64
C LEU A 99 9.15 -12.94 -6.13
N ALA A 100 8.34 -12.20 -5.38
CA ALA A 100 8.24 -12.37 -3.94
C ALA A 100 7.72 -13.77 -3.56
N LYS A 101 6.67 -14.26 -4.24
CA LYS A 101 6.18 -15.64 -4.05
C LYS A 101 7.25 -16.69 -4.39
N ASP A 102 7.92 -16.54 -5.52
CA ASP A 102 9.01 -17.44 -5.94
C ASP A 102 10.14 -17.47 -4.89
N ALA A 103 10.33 -16.37 -4.15
CA ALA A 103 11.29 -16.24 -3.04
C ALA A 103 10.73 -16.69 -1.67
N GLY A 104 9.50 -17.23 -1.60
CA GLY A 104 8.91 -17.76 -0.37
C GLY A 104 8.16 -16.78 0.51
N TYR A 105 7.89 -15.56 0.02
CA TYR A 105 7.08 -14.57 0.74
C TYR A 105 5.59 -14.91 0.66
N THR A 106 4.86 -14.66 1.75
CA THR A 106 3.41 -14.52 1.70
C THR A 106 3.07 -13.11 1.22
N THR A 107 2.21 -12.98 0.22
CA THR A 107 2.01 -11.72 -0.50
C THR A 107 0.60 -11.16 -0.32
N MET A 108 0.47 -9.83 -0.21
CA MET A 108 -0.82 -9.17 -0.05
C MET A 108 -0.86 -7.82 -0.75
N ILE A 109 -2.06 -7.44 -1.21
CA ILE A 109 -2.36 -6.09 -1.72
C ILE A 109 -3.62 -5.52 -1.07
N ALA A 110 -3.59 -4.23 -0.67
CA ALA A 110 -4.77 -3.52 -0.17
C ALA A 110 -4.87 -2.11 -0.76
N GLY A 111 -6.08 -1.61 -1.00
CA GLY A 111 -6.34 -0.26 -1.50
C GLY A 111 -6.80 -0.19 -2.96
N LYS A 112 -6.10 0.56 -3.82
CA LYS A 112 -6.47 0.81 -5.22
C LYS A 112 -5.84 -0.20 -6.16
N TRP A 113 -6.64 -0.82 -7.04
CA TRP A 113 -6.16 -1.74 -8.07
C TRP A 113 -5.91 -1.05 -9.42
N GLN A 114 -6.98 -0.73 -10.12
CA GLN A 114 -7.01 -0.05 -11.43
C GLN A 114 -6.15 -0.72 -12.54
N LEU A 115 -6.10 -2.06 -12.57
CA LEU A 115 -5.30 -2.84 -13.52
C LEU A 115 -6.10 -3.97 -14.20
N GLY A 116 -7.42 -3.82 -14.23
CA GLY A 116 -8.39 -4.77 -14.76
C GLY A 116 -9.55 -4.98 -13.78
N ARG A 117 -10.63 -5.61 -14.28
CA ARG A 117 -11.90 -5.73 -13.55
C ARG A 117 -12.34 -7.17 -13.30
N ASN A 118 -11.42 -8.03 -12.94
CA ASN A 118 -11.73 -9.42 -12.63
C ASN A 118 -11.19 -9.76 -11.25
N LYS A 119 -12.05 -10.30 -10.37
CA LYS A 119 -11.72 -10.66 -8.98
C LYS A 119 -10.56 -11.64 -8.82
N ASN A 120 -10.22 -12.38 -9.87
CA ASN A 120 -9.10 -13.31 -9.86
C ASN A 120 -7.75 -12.65 -10.25
N LEU A 121 -7.77 -11.41 -10.77
CA LEU A 121 -6.54 -10.74 -11.23
C LEU A 121 -5.49 -10.53 -10.12
N PRO A 122 -5.84 -10.15 -8.89
CA PRO A 122 -4.83 -10.02 -7.84
C PRO A 122 -4.09 -11.35 -7.61
N HIS A 123 -4.79 -12.47 -7.54
CA HIS A 123 -4.18 -13.80 -7.42
C HIS A 123 -3.35 -14.17 -8.66
N HIS A 124 -3.87 -13.87 -9.86
CA HIS A 124 -3.15 -14.11 -11.11
C HIS A 124 -1.82 -13.34 -11.14
N PHE A 125 -1.76 -12.14 -10.59
CA PHE A 125 -0.56 -11.32 -10.54
C PHE A 125 0.33 -11.56 -9.30
N GLY A 126 0.06 -12.62 -8.54
CA GLY A 126 0.96 -13.13 -7.50
C GLY A 126 0.61 -12.74 -6.07
N PHE A 127 -0.55 -12.14 -5.80
CA PHE A 127 -0.99 -11.84 -4.44
C PHE A 127 -1.80 -13.00 -3.85
N ASP A 128 -1.44 -13.46 -2.66
CA ASP A 128 -2.16 -14.52 -1.94
C ASP A 128 -3.46 -13.98 -1.32
N ARG A 129 -3.45 -12.74 -0.86
CA ARG A 129 -4.58 -12.06 -0.24
C ARG A 129 -4.79 -10.68 -0.82
N TYR A 130 -6.04 -10.21 -0.82
CA TYR A 130 -6.34 -8.84 -1.25
C TYR A 130 -7.53 -8.21 -0.54
N CYS A 131 -7.48 -6.89 -0.38
CA CYS A 131 -8.56 -6.04 0.07
C CYS A 131 -8.58 -4.78 -0.79
N LEU A 132 -9.47 -4.70 -1.79
CA LEU A 132 -9.37 -3.71 -2.87
C LEU A 132 -10.66 -2.93 -3.05
N TRP A 133 -10.52 -1.62 -3.22
CA TRP A 133 -11.63 -0.77 -3.60
C TRP A 133 -12.11 -1.14 -5.01
N GLN A 134 -13.41 -1.43 -5.14
CA GLN A 134 -14.17 -1.56 -6.39
C GLN A 134 -13.43 -2.35 -7.50
N LEU A 135 -12.89 -3.52 -7.18
CA LEU A 135 -12.05 -4.32 -8.11
C LEU A 135 -12.82 -4.73 -9.37
N SER A 136 -13.98 -5.38 -9.22
CA SER A 136 -14.74 -5.97 -10.34
C SER A 136 -15.99 -5.18 -10.72
N TYR A 137 -16.43 -4.25 -9.89
CA TYR A 137 -17.61 -3.43 -10.13
C TYR A 137 -17.36 -2.31 -11.15
N ASP A 138 -18.35 -2.11 -12.04
CA ASP A 138 -18.31 -1.03 -13.02
C ASP A 138 -19.14 0.17 -12.56
N ARG A 139 -18.50 1.31 -12.36
CA ARG A 139 -19.01 2.70 -12.37
C ARG A 139 -20.21 3.06 -11.48
N MET A 140 -20.88 2.12 -10.85
CA MET A 140 -22.12 2.43 -10.12
C MET A 140 -21.91 2.92 -8.70
N ILE A 141 -20.81 2.53 -8.06
CA ILE A 141 -20.45 2.99 -6.71
C ILE A 141 -19.08 3.62 -6.84
N LYS A 142 -19.01 4.91 -6.55
CA LYS A 142 -17.78 5.72 -6.76
C LYS A 142 -17.00 5.90 -5.48
N GLU A 143 -17.64 5.65 -4.33
CA GLU A 143 -17.09 6.04 -3.06
C GLU A 143 -15.93 5.10 -2.66
N ARG A 144 -14.86 5.74 -2.23
CA ARG A 144 -13.63 5.09 -1.74
C ARG A 144 -13.33 5.48 -0.31
N TYR A 145 -14.00 6.52 0.17
CA TYR A 145 -13.80 7.12 1.48
C TYR A 145 -14.93 6.72 2.42
N ALA A 146 -16.03 7.47 2.52
CA ALA A 146 -17.18 7.05 3.29
C ALA A 146 -17.96 5.94 2.55
N ALA A 147 -18.53 4.99 3.27
CA ALA A 147 -19.30 3.86 2.72
C ALA A 147 -18.65 3.15 1.52
N PRO A 148 -17.39 2.72 1.60
CA PRO A 148 -16.70 2.17 0.44
C PRO A 148 -17.27 0.82 0.02
N LEU A 149 -17.22 0.53 -1.30
CA LEU A 149 -17.36 -0.84 -1.80
C LEU A 149 -16.00 -1.48 -1.86
N ILE A 150 -15.81 -2.53 -1.10
CA ILE A 150 -14.53 -3.27 -1.01
C ILE A 150 -14.75 -4.71 -1.42
N GLU A 151 -13.83 -5.23 -2.22
CA GLU A 151 -13.72 -6.65 -2.54
C GLU A 151 -12.51 -7.23 -1.81
N GLN A 152 -12.78 -8.23 -0.99
CA GLN A 152 -11.78 -8.87 -0.14
C GLN A 152 -11.78 -10.39 -0.37
N ASP A 153 -10.67 -10.93 -0.85
CA ASP A 153 -10.44 -12.37 -1.04
C ASP A 153 -11.59 -13.08 -1.79
N GLY A 154 -12.14 -12.43 -2.83
CA GLY A 154 -13.24 -12.94 -3.67
C GLY A 154 -14.65 -12.60 -3.18
N GLY A 155 -14.80 -12.06 -1.98
CA GLY A 155 -16.07 -11.58 -1.41
C GLY A 155 -16.26 -10.07 -1.54
N ILE A 156 -17.51 -9.63 -1.67
CA ILE A 156 -17.87 -8.21 -1.67
C ILE A 156 -18.29 -7.81 -0.26
N LYS A 157 -17.80 -6.67 0.22
CA LYS A 157 -18.19 -6.05 1.47
C LYS A 157 -18.73 -4.65 1.20
N LEU A 158 -19.93 -4.40 1.69
CA LEU A 158 -20.55 -3.08 1.72
C LEU A 158 -20.43 -2.54 3.15
N TYR A 159 -20.01 -1.32 3.25
CA TYR A 159 -19.80 -0.62 4.52
C TYR A 159 -20.82 0.50 4.70
N SER A 160 -21.09 0.84 5.95
CA SER A 160 -21.97 1.94 6.30
C SER A 160 -21.27 3.29 6.11
N ASN A 161 -22.06 4.37 6.10
CA ASN A 161 -21.55 5.72 5.81
C ASN A 161 -20.61 6.29 6.90
N ASP A 162 -20.54 5.68 8.07
CA ASP A 162 -19.63 6.02 9.16
C ASP A 162 -18.28 5.28 9.09
N GLU A 163 -18.15 4.32 8.15
CA GLU A 163 -16.91 3.58 7.95
C GLU A 163 -16.06 4.24 6.86
N TYR A 164 -14.77 4.41 7.16
CA TYR A 164 -13.82 5.10 6.30
C TYR A 164 -12.88 4.12 5.59
N GLY A 165 -12.91 4.12 4.25
CA GLY A 165 -12.18 3.18 3.42
C GLY A 165 -10.68 3.09 3.72
N PRO A 166 -9.94 4.21 3.82
CA PRO A 166 -8.51 4.18 4.17
C PRO A 166 -8.21 3.46 5.49
N ASP A 167 -9.06 3.62 6.52
CA ASP A 167 -8.87 2.94 7.81
C ASP A 167 -9.11 1.43 7.68
N ILE A 168 -10.10 1.03 6.87
CA ILE A 168 -10.37 -0.40 6.59
C ILE A 168 -9.17 -1.04 5.89
N PHE A 169 -8.60 -0.38 4.89
CA PHE A 169 -7.40 -0.89 4.21
C PHE A 169 -6.20 -0.97 5.15
N ALA A 170 -5.98 0.07 5.97
CA ALA A 170 -4.90 0.10 6.94
C ALA A 170 -5.05 -1.01 7.98
N GLN A 171 -6.26 -1.25 8.48
CA GLN A 171 -6.54 -2.34 9.42
C GLN A 171 -6.27 -3.71 8.78
N TYR A 172 -6.71 -3.93 7.53
CA TYR A 172 -6.43 -5.19 6.82
C TYR A 172 -4.93 -5.43 6.62
N VAL A 173 -4.16 -4.38 6.34
CA VAL A 173 -2.69 -4.45 6.26
C VAL A 173 -2.09 -4.85 7.61
N THR A 174 -2.53 -4.22 8.70
CA THR A 174 -2.04 -4.50 10.06
C THR A 174 -2.36 -5.93 10.49
N ASP A 175 -3.60 -6.38 10.26
CA ASP A 175 -4.03 -7.74 10.59
C ASP A 175 -3.18 -8.78 9.83
N PHE A 176 -2.93 -8.54 8.53
CA PHE A 176 -2.09 -9.42 7.72
C PHE A 176 -0.65 -9.48 8.25
N ILE A 177 -0.07 -8.36 8.66
CA ILE A 177 1.28 -8.30 9.23
C ILE A 177 1.33 -9.12 10.52
N GLU A 178 0.38 -8.92 11.43
CA GLU A 178 0.28 -9.68 12.68
C GLU A 178 0.16 -11.19 12.45
N GLU A 179 -0.69 -11.61 11.52
CA GLU A 179 -0.89 -13.01 11.16
C GLU A 179 0.37 -13.66 10.57
N ASN A 180 1.25 -12.88 9.94
CA ASN A 180 2.39 -13.39 9.18
C ASN A 180 3.77 -13.01 9.76
N LYS A 181 3.85 -12.35 10.89
CA LYS A 181 5.13 -11.87 11.48
C LYS A 181 6.19 -12.95 11.75
N ALA A 182 5.81 -14.22 11.81
CA ALA A 182 6.72 -15.34 12.01
C ALA A 182 7.43 -15.84 10.74
N LYS A 183 7.10 -15.30 9.57
CA LYS A 183 7.64 -15.70 8.26
C LYS A 183 7.74 -14.49 7.32
N PRO A 184 8.57 -14.54 6.27
CA PRO A 184 8.70 -13.44 5.33
C PRO A 184 7.36 -13.09 4.67
N PHE A 185 7.01 -11.80 4.67
CA PHE A 185 5.83 -11.29 3.99
C PHE A 185 6.16 -10.08 3.11
N PHE A 186 5.36 -9.93 2.05
CA PHE A 186 5.39 -8.80 1.13
C PHE A 186 4.01 -8.15 1.07
N VAL A 187 3.91 -6.90 1.47
CA VAL A 187 2.71 -6.07 1.39
C VAL A 187 2.88 -5.02 0.31
N TYR A 188 1.94 -4.94 -0.62
CA TYR A 188 1.78 -3.79 -1.50
C TYR A 188 0.52 -3.03 -1.10
N TYR A 189 0.70 -1.79 -0.61
CA TYR A 189 -0.40 -0.93 -0.19
C TYR A 189 -0.50 0.30 -1.12
N PRO A 190 -1.08 0.16 -2.33
CA PRO A 190 -1.46 1.28 -3.17
C PRO A 190 -2.68 1.98 -2.57
N MET A 191 -2.45 3.04 -1.81
CA MET A 191 -3.49 3.79 -1.13
C MET A 191 -4.52 4.38 -2.10
N VAL A 192 -5.72 4.65 -1.61
CA VAL A 192 -6.73 5.45 -2.31
C VAL A 192 -6.58 6.95 -2.01
N LEU A 193 -5.84 7.29 -0.95
CA LEU A 193 -5.49 8.65 -0.55
C LEU A 193 -4.32 9.16 -1.40
N VAL A 194 -4.29 10.41 -1.78
CA VAL A 194 -5.20 11.54 -1.49
C VAL A 194 -6.00 11.95 -2.74
N HIS A 195 -6.30 11.00 -3.61
CA HIS A 195 -6.95 11.24 -4.90
C HIS A 195 -8.30 11.97 -4.75
N ASP A 196 -8.56 12.92 -5.64
CA ASP A 196 -9.89 13.57 -5.75
C ASP A 196 -11.04 12.55 -5.91
N PRO A 197 -12.22 12.80 -5.32
CA PRO A 197 -12.70 14.02 -4.68
C PRO A 197 -12.17 14.21 -3.25
N PHE A 198 -11.88 15.48 -2.90
CA PHE A 198 -11.39 15.81 -1.56
C PHE A 198 -12.58 15.93 -0.60
N TYR A 199 -12.82 14.85 0.13
CA TYR A 199 -13.89 14.72 1.10
C TYR A 199 -13.38 14.87 2.54
N PRO A 200 -14.28 15.18 3.51
CA PRO A 200 -13.94 15.11 4.92
C PRO A 200 -13.37 13.74 5.31
N THR A 201 -12.52 13.75 6.31
CA THR A 201 -11.97 12.54 6.96
C THR A 201 -12.56 12.40 8.36
N PRO A 202 -12.44 11.26 9.04
CA PRO A 202 -12.87 11.10 10.42
C PRO A 202 -12.28 12.12 11.40
N GLN A 203 -11.18 12.79 11.05
CA GLN A 203 -10.55 13.86 11.83
C GLN A 203 -11.08 15.25 11.46
N SER A 204 -12.01 15.36 10.54
CA SER A 204 -12.64 16.63 10.17
C SER A 204 -13.81 16.95 11.09
N ASP A 205 -13.95 18.20 11.52
CA ASP A 205 -15.01 18.66 12.42
C ASP A 205 -16.43 18.37 11.90
N VAL A 206 -16.56 18.28 10.57
CA VAL A 206 -17.84 18.02 9.89
C VAL A 206 -18.14 16.53 9.68
N TRP A 207 -17.25 15.62 10.09
CA TRP A 207 -17.44 14.18 9.86
C TRP A 207 -18.66 13.60 10.58
N GLU A 208 -19.01 14.15 11.75
CA GLU A 208 -20.17 13.70 12.53
C GLU A 208 -21.51 13.97 11.84
N ASP A 209 -21.56 14.89 10.86
CA ASP A 209 -22.72 15.10 10.00
C ASP A 209 -22.63 14.20 8.75
N PRO A 210 -23.48 13.14 8.64
CA PRO A 210 -23.46 12.24 7.50
C PRO A 210 -23.67 12.93 6.14
N SER A 211 -24.40 14.05 6.12
CA SER A 211 -24.67 14.81 4.89
C SER A 211 -23.43 15.53 4.35
N MET A 212 -22.41 15.72 5.18
CA MET A 212 -21.16 16.41 4.83
C MET A 212 -20.07 15.48 4.33
N ARG A 213 -20.15 14.17 4.59
CA ARG A 213 -19.06 13.20 4.32
C ARG A 213 -18.68 13.07 2.85
N GLU A 214 -19.60 13.39 1.95
CA GLU A 214 -19.39 13.37 0.50
C GLU A 214 -19.43 14.78 -0.12
N VAL A 215 -19.29 15.83 0.70
CA VAL A 215 -19.22 17.21 0.21
C VAL A 215 -17.77 17.52 -0.20
N ARG A 216 -17.55 17.62 -1.51
CA ARG A 216 -16.25 17.95 -2.09
C ARG A 216 -15.85 19.37 -1.75
N ASN A 217 -14.66 19.53 -1.15
CA ASN A 217 -14.05 20.82 -0.89
C ASN A 217 -12.52 20.71 -0.93
N ASN A 218 -11.86 21.57 -1.69
CA ASN A 218 -10.39 21.58 -1.77
C ASN A 218 -9.71 21.85 -0.41
N ALA A 219 -10.40 22.51 0.52
CA ALA A 219 -9.92 22.72 1.89
C ALA A 219 -9.76 21.40 2.69
N ASN A 220 -10.35 20.30 2.24
CA ASN A 220 -10.20 18.99 2.86
C ASN A 220 -8.85 18.31 2.53
N PHE A 221 -8.15 18.74 1.47
CA PHE A 221 -6.92 18.08 1.03
C PHE A 221 -5.86 17.94 2.13
N PRO A 222 -5.53 18.96 2.93
CA PRO A 222 -4.56 18.81 4.03
C PRO A 222 -4.97 17.72 5.03
N LYS A 223 -6.25 17.63 5.36
CA LYS A 223 -6.80 16.60 6.25
C LYS A 223 -6.75 15.19 5.65
N MET A 224 -6.75 15.06 4.33
CA MET A 224 -6.57 13.79 3.65
C MET A 224 -5.09 13.36 3.56
N VAL A 225 -4.15 14.29 3.68
CA VAL A 225 -2.70 14.00 3.76
C VAL A 225 -2.31 13.41 5.12
N GLU A 226 -2.89 13.91 6.21
CA GLU A 226 -2.61 13.43 7.58
C GLU A 226 -2.74 11.90 7.74
N PRO A 227 -3.84 11.25 7.27
CA PRO A 227 -3.98 9.79 7.35
C PRO A 227 -2.89 9.00 6.62
N VAL A 228 -2.30 9.54 5.55
CA VAL A 228 -1.17 8.88 4.89
C VAL A 228 -0.01 8.72 5.85
N SER A 229 0.23 9.70 6.72
CA SER A 229 1.33 9.66 7.69
C SER A 229 1.09 8.66 8.83
N TYR A 230 -0.11 8.59 9.43
CA TYR A 230 -0.29 7.69 10.57
C TYR A 230 -0.57 6.22 10.18
N THR A 231 -1.03 5.96 8.98
CA THR A 231 -1.15 4.56 8.50
C THR A 231 0.22 3.91 8.33
N HIS A 232 1.28 4.68 8.04
CA HIS A 232 2.66 4.17 8.03
C HIS A 232 3.12 3.71 9.43
N LEU A 233 2.72 4.40 10.50
CA LEU A 233 3.11 4.05 11.86
C LEU A 233 2.56 2.68 12.27
N ARG A 234 1.27 2.40 12.00
CA ARG A 234 0.64 1.11 12.33
C ARG A 234 1.35 -0.08 11.68
N ALA A 235 1.93 0.10 10.50
CA ALA A 235 2.68 -0.94 9.81
C ALA A 235 4.11 -1.16 10.38
N HIS A 236 4.62 -0.22 11.19
CA HIS A 236 5.96 -0.28 11.77
C HIS A 236 5.99 -0.70 13.25
N GLU A 237 4.87 -0.56 13.97
CA GLU A 237 4.80 -0.91 15.41
C GLU A 237 4.47 -2.39 15.65
N THR A 238 4.17 -3.14 14.63
CA THR A 238 3.94 -4.59 14.64
C THR A 238 5.11 -5.33 14.01
#